data_ed5cb315d901558400bdeae41ea17d6a
#
_entry.id   ed5cb315d901558400bdeae41ea17d6a
#
_cell.length_a   1.000
_cell.length_b   1.000
_cell.length_c   1.000
_cell.angle_alpha   90.00
_cell.angle_beta   90.00
_cell.angle_gamma   90.00
#
_symmetry.space_group_name_H-M   'P 1'
#
loop_
_entity.id
_entity.type
_entity.pdbx_description
1 polymer ?
#
loop_
_entity_poly.entity_id
_entity_poly.type
_entity_poly.pdbx_seq_one_letter_code
_entity_poly.pdbx_strand_id
1 'polypeptide(L)'
;MTPRSDGFPATTLVIALALVWCATVGVIAAGGSTPAPQPAAALTAHSAPAATLATTPPPSADPAQSNSFVGEETCVTCHEAEGRSIHATLHGRAQNVRTPAGKNAGQSCEACHGPGQQHADSGKKEDIRRFDALSARDANATCLTCHAKGPHADWPGSMHDARNVSCATCHSVHAPKSERFQLKTATAVETCESCHKQEAMKVKKSGHMPVREGKLDCTSCHSPHGSNNVRMLKVGNSINEACASCHAEKRGPFLWEHAAGRENCVSCHDPHGSNNDRMLVAKAPMLCQRCHVSSRHPATMYDAAQVASGSNRVVGRACVNCHAQIHGSNHPAGAQFLR
;
A
#
# COMPACT_ATOMS: atom_id res chain seq x y z
N MET A 1 29.85 68.86 -34.67
CA MET A 1 28.88 69.03 -35.76
C MET A 1 27.62 68.24 -35.41
N THR A 2 26.71 68.93 -34.83
CA THR A 2 25.28 68.64 -34.73
C THR A 2 24.63 69.25 -36.01
N PRO A 3 23.36 69.14 -36.31
CA PRO A 3 22.25 68.31 -35.86
C PRO A 3 21.33 67.77 -36.97
N ARG A 4 20.24 67.15 -36.63
CA ARG A 4 18.85 67.34 -37.10
C ARG A 4 18.04 66.08 -36.76
N SER A 5 17.13 66.03 -35.88
CA SER A 5 15.75 66.48 -35.68
C SER A 5 14.90 66.50 -36.96
N ASP A 6 13.85 65.70 -36.96
CA ASP A 6 12.52 65.87 -37.53
C ASP A 6 11.71 64.61 -37.14
N GLY A 7 10.64 64.61 -36.44
CA GLY A 7 9.52 65.55 -36.30
C GLY A 7 8.25 64.86 -36.80
N PHE A 8 7.46 64.27 -35.89
CA PHE A 8 5.99 64.09 -35.80
C PHE A 8 5.10 63.91 -37.08
N PRO A 9 3.89 63.41 -37.04
CA PRO A 9 2.92 63.54 -35.96
C PRO A 9 2.09 62.30 -35.58
N ALA A 10 1.52 62.43 -34.43
CA ALA A 10 0.37 61.68 -33.91
C ALA A 10 -0.93 61.95 -34.71
N THR A 11 -1.72 60.94 -34.89
CA THR A 11 -3.17 61.13 -35.06
C THR A 11 -3.89 59.92 -34.48
N THR A 12 -4.39 60.09 -33.32
CA THR A 12 -5.73 59.82 -32.78
C THR A 12 -6.69 59.07 -33.70
N LEU A 13 -7.15 57.92 -33.26
CA LEU A 13 -8.59 57.60 -33.35
C LEU A 13 -9.01 56.70 -32.20
N VAL A 14 -9.68 57.30 -31.24
CA VAL A 14 -10.48 56.70 -30.21
C VAL A 14 -11.79 56.28 -30.85
N ILE A 15 -12.13 55.03 -30.82
CA ILE A 15 -13.53 54.59 -30.97
C ILE A 15 -13.86 53.74 -29.75
N ALA A 16 -14.55 54.39 -28.84
CA ALA A 16 -15.29 53.80 -27.76
C ALA A 16 -16.53 53.09 -28.32
N LEU A 17 -16.65 51.81 -28.05
CA LEU A 17 -17.93 51.09 -28.11
C LEU A 17 -18.18 50.46 -26.76
N ALA A 18 -18.83 51.24 -25.92
CA ALA A 18 -19.47 50.76 -24.71
C ALA A 18 -20.76 50.05 -25.11
N LEU A 19 -20.79 48.76 -25.01
CA LEU A 19 -22.04 48.00 -24.97
C LEU A 19 -22.37 47.69 -23.53
N VAL A 20 -23.26 48.48 -23.00
CA VAL A 20 -23.97 48.28 -21.74
C VAL A 20 -24.85 47.04 -21.90
N TRP A 21 -24.51 46.00 -21.20
CA TRP A 21 -25.44 44.91 -20.90
C TRP A 21 -25.84 45.02 -19.43
N CYS A 22 -26.94 45.69 -19.20
CA CYS A 22 -27.75 45.55 -18.01
C CYS A 22 -28.40 44.18 -18.00
N ALA A 23 -27.82 43.23 -17.30
CA ALA A 23 -28.54 42.04 -16.88
C ALA A 23 -29.07 42.28 -15.46
N THR A 24 -30.35 42.52 -15.38
CA THR A 24 -31.16 42.57 -14.17
C THR A 24 -31.09 41.22 -13.49
N VAL A 25 -30.37 41.16 -12.38
CA VAL A 25 -30.42 40.00 -11.48
C VAL A 25 -31.72 40.10 -10.69
N GLY A 26 -32.71 39.33 -11.14
CA GLY A 26 -33.91 39.07 -10.39
C GLY A 26 -33.58 38.14 -9.22
N VAL A 27 -33.59 38.66 -7.99
CA VAL A 27 -33.56 37.86 -6.79
C VAL A 27 -34.89 37.14 -6.68
N ILE A 28 -34.92 35.87 -7.08
CA ILE A 28 -36.02 34.96 -6.74
C ILE A 28 -35.67 34.37 -5.39
N ALA A 29 -36.31 34.86 -4.34
CA ALA A 29 -36.34 34.20 -3.05
C ALA A 29 -37.13 32.89 -3.19
N ALA A 30 -36.45 31.79 -3.44
CA ALA A 30 -37.03 30.47 -3.32
C ALA A 30 -37.09 30.11 -1.83
N GLY A 31 -38.30 30.24 -1.28
CA GLY A 31 -38.60 29.68 0.03
C GLY A 31 -38.38 28.20 0.04
N GLY A 32 -37.35 27.77 0.73
CA GLY A 32 -37.07 26.36 0.99
C GLY A 32 -38.10 25.76 1.95
N SER A 33 -39.14 25.13 1.39
CA SER A 33 -40.01 24.25 2.16
C SER A 33 -39.26 22.96 2.40
N THR A 34 -38.87 22.72 3.63
CA THR A 34 -38.42 21.41 4.09
C THR A 34 -39.54 20.39 3.86
N PRO A 35 -39.32 19.31 3.14
CA PRO A 35 -40.32 18.27 3.04
C PRO A 35 -40.48 17.59 4.42
N ALA A 36 -41.69 17.51 4.90
CA ALA A 36 -42.06 16.75 6.09
C ALA A 36 -41.69 15.26 5.88
N PRO A 37 -41.33 14.54 6.96
CA PRO A 37 -41.05 13.12 6.84
C PRO A 37 -42.33 12.37 6.42
N GLN A 38 -42.26 11.67 5.32
CA GLN A 38 -43.31 10.76 4.87
C GLN A 38 -43.40 9.59 5.88
N PRO A 39 -44.61 9.17 6.28
CA PRO A 39 -44.78 7.98 7.08
C PRO A 39 -44.35 6.75 6.28
N ALA A 40 -43.56 5.90 6.90
CA ALA A 40 -43.09 4.63 6.33
C ALA A 40 -44.31 3.81 5.86
N ALA A 41 -44.34 3.52 4.56
CA ALA A 41 -45.30 2.60 4.01
C ALA A 41 -45.11 1.23 4.64
N ALA A 42 -46.16 0.75 5.29
CA ALA A 42 -46.21 -0.60 5.82
C ALA A 42 -46.00 -1.59 4.66
N LEU A 43 -44.92 -2.33 4.68
CA LEU A 43 -44.70 -3.48 3.81
C LEU A 43 -45.74 -4.54 4.19
N THR A 44 -46.81 -4.62 3.45
CA THR A 44 -47.71 -5.78 3.49
C THR A 44 -46.91 -7.00 3.01
N ALA A 45 -46.65 -7.89 3.93
CA ALA A 45 -46.09 -9.19 3.65
C ALA A 45 -47.06 -9.98 2.75
N HIS A 46 -46.73 -10.10 1.48
CA HIS A 46 -47.38 -11.04 0.60
C HIS A 46 -46.83 -12.43 0.94
N SER A 47 -47.66 -13.21 1.63
CA SER A 47 -47.43 -14.63 1.85
C SER A 47 -47.46 -15.31 0.46
N ALA A 48 -46.30 -15.65 -0.06
CA ALA A 48 -46.22 -16.56 -1.19
C ALA A 48 -46.71 -17.95 -0.77
N PRO A 49 -47.46 -18.66 -1.60
CA PRO A 49 -47.87 -20.03 -1.26
C PRO A 49 -46.62 -20.90 -1.19
N ALA A 50 -46.55 -21.71 -0.14
CA ALA A 50 -45.52 -22.71 0.04
C ALA A 50 -45.54 -23.67 -1.13
N ALA A 51 -44.56 -23.53 -2.05
CA ALA A 51 -44.32 -24.57 -3.04
C ALA A 51 -43.82 -25.80 -2.29
N THR A 52 -44.61 -26.83 -2.30
CA THR A 52 -44.24 -28.17 -1.85
C THR A 52 -43.09 -28.64 -2.72
N LEU A 53 -41.86 -28.51 -2.23
CA LEU A 53 -40.69 -29.12 -2.84
C LEU A 53 -40.90 -30.62 -2.77
N ALA A 54 -41.26 -31.22 -3.92
CA ALA A 54 -41.18 -32.65 -4.06
C ALA A 54 -39.71 -33.04 -3.81
N THR A 55 -39.50 -33.73 -2.70
CA THR A 55 -38.20 -34.34 -2.38
C THR A 55 -38.02 -35.52 -3.37
N THR A 56 -37.40 -35.21 -4.51
CA THR A 56 -36.77 -36.26 -5.29
C THR A 56 -35.65 -36.79 -4.39
N PRO A 57 -35.63 -38.12 -4.12
CA PRO A 57 -34.51 -38.69 -3.40
C PRO A 57 -33.25 -38.38 -4.21
N PRO A 58 -32.13 -38.01 -3.54
CA PRO A 58 -30.89 -37.79 -4.26
C PRO A 58 -30.60 -39.07 -5.09
N PRO A 59 -30.11 -38.94 -6.33
CA PRO A 59 -29.70 -40.07 -7.09
C PRO A 59 -28.77 -40.89 -6.19
N SER A 60 -29.05 -42.17 -6.06
CA SER A 60 -28.20 -43.13 -5.38
C SER A 60 -26.79 -42.90 -5.91
N ALA A 61 -25.92 -42.39 -5.02
CA ALA A 61 -24.51 -42.25 -5.36
C ALA A 61 -24.07 -43.64 -5.80
N ASP A 62 -23.67 -43.77 -7.08
CA ASP A 62 -22.74 -44.79 -7.47
C ASP A 62 -21.69 -44.88 -6.38
N PRO A 63 -21.23 -46.05 -5.97
CA PRO A 63 -20.08 -46.15 -5.09
C PRO A 63 -18.83 -45.74 -5.87
N ALA A 64 -18.79 -44.47 -6.27
CA ALA A 64 -17.57 -43.81 -6.64
C ALA A 64 -16.68 -43.94 -5.40
N GLN A 65 -15.61 -44.71 -5.55
CA GLN A 65 -14.59 -44.99 -4.54
C GLN A 65 -14.33 -43.72 -3.76
N SER A 66 -14.83 -43.68 -2.51
CA SER A 66 -14.68 -42.52 -1.67
C SER A 66 -13.18 -42.35 -1.43
N ASN A 67 -12.58 -41.29 -2.02
CA ASN A 67 -11.18 -41.02 -1.84
C ASN A 67 -10.92 -40.82 -0.34
N SER A 68 -10.27 -41.80 0.31
CA SER A 68 -10.04 -41.81 1.74
C SER A 68 -8.64 -41.31 2.11
N PHE A 69 -8.45 -40.96 3.38
CA PHE A 69 -7.13 -40.67 3.91
C PHE A 69 -6.34 -41.96 4.12
N VAL A 70 -5.09 -41.99 3.66
CA VAL A 70 -4.22 -43.17 3.72
C VAL A 70 -3.06 -43.00 4.73
N GLY A 71 -2.85 -41.80 5.21
CA GLY A 71 -1.78 -41.48 6.16
C GLY A 71 -0.43 -41.24 5.50
N GLU A 72 0.42 -40.58 6.24
CA GLU A 72 1.74 -40.14 5.78
C GLU A 72 2.64 -41.31 5.39
N GLU A 73 2.57 -42.42 6.13
CA GLU A 73 3.40 -43.61 5.90
C GLU A 73 3.24 -44.14 4.45
N THR A 74 2.04 -44.08 3.90
CA THR A 74 1.79 -44.43 2.51
C THR A 74 2.47 -43.46 1.54
N CYS A 75 2.40 -42.17 1.83
CA CYS A 75 2.96 -41.12 0.97
C CYS A 75 4.49 -41.20 0.88
N VAL A 76 5.16 -41.39 2.00
CA VAL A 76 6.64 -41.37 2.07
C VAL A 76 7.30 -42.60 1.44
N THR A 77 6.54 -43.64 1.11
CA THR A 77 7.09 -44.78 0.35
C THR A 77 7.59 -44.35 -1.05
N CYS A 78 6.96 -43.34 -1.64
CA CYS A 78 7.34 -42.77 -2.94
C CYS A 78 7.92 -41.35 -2.80
N HIS A 79 7.48 -40.57 -1.79
CA HIS A 79 7.81 -39.16 -1.56
C HIS A 79 8.69 -38.96 -0.30
N GLU A 80 9.73 -39.79 -0.15
CA GLU A 80 10.61 -39.76 1.02
C GLU A 80 11.30 -38.39 1.22
N ALA A 81 11.73 -37.76 0.12
CA ALA A 81 12.42 -36.46 0.18
C ALA A 81 11.51 -35.34 0.69
N GLU A 82 10.26 -35.33 0.21
CA GLU A 82 9.24 -34.39 0.62
C GLU A 82 8.84 -34.57 2.07
N GLY A 83 8.71 -35.83 2.51
CA GLY A 83 8.47 -36.19 3.91
C GLY A 83 9.58 -35.69 4.82
N ARG A 84 10.84 -35.97 4.49
CA ARG A 84 11.98 -35.43 5.25
C ARG A 84 12.01 -33.89 5.28
N SER A 85 11.71 -33.25 4.15
CA SER A 85 11.75 -31.80 4.06
C SER A 85 10.66 -31.13 4.90
N ILE A 86 9.40 -31.63 4.87
CA ILE A 86 8.32 -31.06 5.67
C ILE A 86 8.55 -31.22 7.16
N HIS A 87 9.06 -32.37 7.61
CA HIS A 87 9.35 -32.62 9.01
C HIS A 87 10.39 -31.67 9.60
N ALA A 88 11.30 -31.17 8.80
CA ALA A 88 12.29 -30.18 9.21
C ALA A 88 11.68 -28.79 9.43
N THR A 89 10.46 -28.53 8.96
CA THR A 89 9.82 -27.22 8.97
C THR A 89 8.89 -26.99 10.17
N LEU A 90 8.40 -25.74 10.32
CA LEU A 90 7.37 -25.40 11.29
C LEU A 90 6.06 -26.15 11.02
N HIS A 91 5.73 -26.41 9.75
CA HIS A 91 4.51 -27.14 9.38
C HIS A 91 4.56 -28.59 9.80
N GLY A 92 5.68 -29.28 9.63
CA GLY A 92 5.86 -30.63 10.14
C GLY A 92 5.74 -30.74 11.65
N ARG A 93 6.29 -29.74 12.36
CA ARG A 93 6.13 -29.67 13.83
C ARG A 93 4.68 -29.39 14.24
N ALA A 94 3.96 -28.52 13.52
CA ALA A 94 2.56 -28.19 13.81
C ALA A 94 1.58 -29.33 13.50
N GLN A 95 1.94 -30.20 12.55
CA GLN A 95 1.14 -31.37 12.17
C GLN A 95 1.32 -32.57 13.11
N ASN A 96 2.19 -32.45 14.11
CA ASN A 96 2.43 -33.53 15.05
C ASN A 96 1.18 -33.82 15.89
N VAL A 97 0.85 -35.11 16.03
CA VAL A 97 -0.32 -35.58 16.80
C VAL A 97 -0.24 -35.23 18.29
N ARG A 98 0.95 -34.97 18.83
CA ARG A 98 1.17 -34.57 20.24
C ARG A 98 0.89 -33.08 20.48
N THR A 99 1.04 -32.26 19.43
CA THR A 99 0.84 -30.81 19.49
C THR A 99 0.00 -30.36 18.29
N PRO A 100 -1.27 -30.83 18.23
CA PRO A 100 -2.10 -30.57 17.07
C PRO A 100 -2.42 -29.07 16.94
N ALA A 101 -2.28 -28.55 15.72
CA ALA A 101 -2.62 -27.18 15.37
C ALA A 101 -3.67 -27.18 14.25
N GLY A 102 -4.85 -26.64 14.54
CA GLY A 102 -5.95 -26.61 13.59
C GLY A 102 -6.68 -27.95 13.42
N LYS A 103 -7.78 -27.92 12.67
CA LYS A 103 -8.67 -29.07 12.54
C LYS A 103 -8.15 -30.23 11.68
N ASN A 104 -7.11 -29.98 10.90
CA ASN A 104 -6.46 -31.00 10.07
C ASN A 104 -5.14 -31.48 10.69
N ALA A 105 -4.88 -31.18 11.94
CA ALA A 105 -3.71 -31.66 12.65
C ALA A 105 -3.69 -33.19 12.73
N GLY A 106 -2.52 -33.76 12.48
CA GLY A 106 -2.35 -35.20 12.41
C GLY A 106 -2.61 -35.83 11.04
N GLN A 107 -3.10 -35.09 10.07
CA GLN A 107 -3.28 -35.58 8.70
C GLN A 107 -2.03 -35.39 7.84
N SER A 108 -0.99 -34.72 8.35
CA SER A 108 0.30 -34.55 7.67
C SER A 108 0.17 -34.06 6.22
N CYS A 109 0.63 -34.84 5.25
CA CYS A 109 0.59 -34.51 3.82
C CYS A 109 -0.85 -34.20 3.35
N GLU A 110 -1.80 -34.99 3.77
CA GLU A 110 -3.20 -34.93 3.34
C GLU A 110 -3.95 -33.71 3.91
N ALA A 111 -3.43 -33.08 4.98
CA ALA A 111 -3.97 -31.82 5.47
C ALA A 111 -3.96 -30.72 4.40
N CYS A 112 -2.98 -30.78 3.51
CA CYS A 112 -2.82 -29.83 2.40
C CYS A 112 -3.21 -30.43 1.06
N HIS A 113 -2.80 -31.68 0.79
CA HIS A 113 -2.99 -32.34 -0.49
C HIS A 113 -4.33 -33.05 -0.62
N GLY A 114 -5.11 -33.17 0.47
CA GLY A 114 -6.38 -33.90 0.48
C GLY A 114 -6.21 -35.41 0.53
N PRO A 115 -7.34 -36.16 0.54
CA PRO A 115 -7.33 -37.61 0.60
C PRO A 115 -6.50 -38.24 -0.51
N GLY A 116 -5.60 -39.15 -0.16
CA GLY A 116 -4.58 -39.70 -1.08
C GLY A 116 -4.85 -41.07 -1.64
N GLN A 117 -5.93 -41.76 -1.25
CA GLN A 117 -6.18 -43.15 -1.66
C GLN A 117 -6.17 -43.33 -3.18
N GLN A 118 -6.89 -42.48 -3.88
CA GLN A 118 -6.99 -42.58 -5.33
C GLN A 118 -5.63 -42.39 -6.02
N HIS A 119 -4.83 -41.44 -5.51
CA HIS A 119 -3.48 -41.21 -6.01
C HIS A 119 -2.54 -42.39 -5.70
N ALA A 120 -2.62 -42.92 -4.49
CA ALA A 120 -1.81 -44.08 -4.08
C ALA A 120 -2.09 -45.32 -4.95
N ASP A 121 -3.35 -45.52 -5.32
CA ASP A 121 -3.76 -46.65 -6.17
C ASP A 121 -3.41 -46.46 -7.65
N SER A 122 -3.56 -45.25 -8.16
CA SER A 122 -3.41 -44.94 -9.60
C SER A 122 -2.00 -44.48 -9.99
N GLY A 123 -1.27 -43.89 -9.06
CA GLY A 123 -0.01 -43.22 -9.34
C GLY A 123 -0.15 -41.91 -10.15
N LYS A 124 -1.39 -41.49 -10.47
CA LYS A 124 -1.64 -40.33 -11.32
C LYS A 124 -1.62 -39.04 -10.50
N LYS A 125 -0.88 -38.06 -10.97
CA LYS A 125 -0.77 -36.73 -10.31
C LYS A 125 -2.09 -35.94 -10.31
N GLU A 126 -3.03 -36.27 -11.18
CA GLU A 126 -4.35 -35.66 -11.26
C GLU A 126 -5.28 -36.09 -10.10
N ASP A 127 -4.98 -37.23 -9.49
CA ASP A 127 -5.79 -37.83 -8.43
C ASP A 127 -5.44 -37.32 -7.02
N ILE A 128 -4.59 -36.32 -6.94
CA ILE A 128 -4.21 -35.60 -5.69
C ILE A 128 -4.20 -34.11 -5.91
N ARG A 129 -4.49 -33.33 -4.85
CA ARG A 129 -4.46 -31.87 -4.91
C ARG A 129 -3.03 -31.35 -5.11
N ARG A 130 -2.82 -30.61 -6.18
CA ARG A 130 -1.54 -30.00 -6.55
C ARG A 130 -1.65 -28.48 -6.55
N PHE A 131 -0.78 -27.82 -5.79
CA PHE A 131 -0.80 -26.36 -5.65
C PHE A 131 -0.39 -25.60 -6.93
N ASP A 132 0.35 -26.24 -7.83
CA ASP A 132 0.69 -25.70 -9.14
C ASP A 132 -0.46 -25.74 -10.15
N ALA A 133 -1.46 -26.60 -9.89
CA ALA A 133 -2.67 -26.73 -10.73
C ALA A 133 -3.88 -25.95 -10.15
N LEU A 134 -3.82 -25.50 -8.90
CA LEU A 134 -4.90 -24.76 -8.27
C LEU A 134 -4.94 -23.30 -8.72
N SER A 135 -6.14 -22.72 -8.72
CA SER A 135 -6.27 -21.27 -8.70
C SER A 135 -5.66 -20.70 -7.42
N ALA A 136 -5.25 -19.43 -7.47
CA ALA A 136 -4.73 -18.77 -6.26
C ALA A 136 -5.76 -18.80 -5.11
N ARG A 137 -7.03 -18.64 -5.43
CA ARG A 137 -8.13 -18.69 -4.47
C ARG A 137 -8.23 -20.04 -3.77
N ASP A 138 -8.17 -21.15 -4.53
CA ASP A 138 -8.30 -22.48 -3.98
C ASP A 138 -7.07 -22.88 -3.16
N ALA A 139 -5.89 -22.49 -3.65
CA ALA A 139 -4.64 -22.65 -2.90
C ALA A 139 -4.70 -21.90 -1.57
N ASN A 140 -5.16 -20.64 -1.58
CA ASN A 140 -5.31 -19.81 -0.38
C ASN A 140 -6.35 -20.40 0.59
N ALA A 141 -7.48 -20.89 0.08
CA ALA A 141 -8.52 -21.54 0.88
C ALA A 141 -7.96 -22.72 1.67
N THR A 142 -7.06 -23.50 1.08
CA THR A 142 -6.39 -24.61 1.78
C THR A 142 -5.55 -24.11 2.97
N CYS A 143 -4.76 -23.07 2.79
CA CYS A 143 -3.93 -22.50 3.85
C CYS A 143 -4.79 -21.85 4.96
N LEU A 144 -5.87 -21.17 4.58
CA LEU A 144 -6.77 -20.46 5.47
C LEU A 144 -7.62 -21.38 6.34
N THR A 145 -7.67 -22.70 6.09
CA THR A 145 -8.29 -23.65 7.04
C THR A 145 -7.66 -23.56 8.43
N CYS A 146 -6.38 -23.23 8.50
CA CYS A 146 -5.62 -23.05 9.73
C CYS A 146 -5.20 -21.57 9.97
N HIS A 147 -4.89 -20.84 8.90
CA HIS A 147 -4.32 -19.48 8.96
C HIS A 147 -5.36 -18.37 8.78
N ALA A 148 -6.62 -18.58 9.16
CA ALA A 148 -7.67 -17.56 9.05
C ALA A 148 -7.62 -16.47 10.13
N LYS A 149 -6.70 -16.55 11.07
CA LYS A 149 -6.64 -15.66 12.25
C LYS A 149 -5.26 -15.00 12.39
N GLY A 150 -5.19 -14.05 13.31
CA GLY A 150 -3.95 -13.34 13.61
C GLY A 150 -3.44 -12.51 12.43
N PRO A 151 -2.16 -12.59 12.07
CA PRO A 151 -1.59 -11.75 11.01
C PRO A 151 -2.16 -11.99 9.60
N HIS A 152 -2.98 -13.04 9.41
CA HIS A 152 -3.57 -13.41 8.13
C HIS A 152 -5.07 -13.07 8.04
N ALA A 153 -5.65 -12.54 9.12
CA ALA A 153 -7.08 -12.21 9.18
C ALA A 153 -7.53 -11.23 8.09
N ASP A 154 -6.62 -10.32 7.70
CA ASP A 154 -6.89 -9.29 6.69
C ASP A 154 -6.53 -9.75 5.26
N TRP A 155 -6.18 -11.04 5.07
CA TRP A 155 -5.85 -11.56 3.74
C TRP A 155 -7.05 -11.49 2.77
N PRO A 156 -8.27 -11.96 3.15
CA PRO A 156 -9.40 -11.88 2.26
C PRO A 156 -9.72 -10.43 1.88
N GLY A 157 -9.71 -10.13 0.60
CA GLY A 157 -9.93 -8.78 0.07
C GLY A 157 -8.71 -7.85 0.14
N SER A 158 -7.55 -8.32 0.60
CA SER A 158 -6.32 -7.55 0.55
C SER A 158 -5.89 -7.27 -0.90
N MET A 159 -4.97 -6.32 -1.08
CA MET A 159 -4.45 -5.99 -2.41
C MET A 159 -3.80 -7.17 -3.12
N HIS A 160 -3.13 -8.07 -2.38
CA HIS A 160 -2.53 -9.26 -2.95
C HIS A 160 -3.59 -10.32 -3.31
N ASP A 161 -4.57 -10.54 -2.45
CA ASP A 161 -5.69 -11.45 -2.73
C ASP A 161 -6.49 -10.98 -3.95
N ALA A 162 -6.82 -9.70 -4.04
CA ALA A 162 -7.51 -9.09 -5.19
C ALA A 162 -6.71 -9.18 -6.51
N ARG A 163 -5.41 -9.43 -6.44
CA ARG A 163 -4.52 -9.64 -7.59
C ARG A 163 -4.19 -11.10 -7.85
N ASN A 164 -4.96 -12.02 -7.26
CA ASN A 164 -4.78 -13.46 -7.41
C ASN A 164 -3.38 -13.94 -7.01
N VAL A 165 -2.78 -13.34 -5.99
CA VAL A 165 -1.53 -13.84 -5.41
C VAL A 165 -1.86 -15.00 -4.47
N SER A 166 -1.18 -16.12 -4.63
CA SER A 166 -1.33 -17.26 -3.73
C SER A 166 -0.33 -17.19 -2.59
N CYS A 167 -0.68 -17.77 -1.44
CA CYS A 167 0.24 -17.94 -0.32
C CYS A 167 1.53 -18.64 -0.78
N ALA A 168 1.38 -19.65 -1.64
CA ALA A 168 2.48 -20.39 -2.22
C ALA A 168 3.35 -19.58 -3.20
N THR A 169 2.95 -18.37 -3.60
CA THR A 169 3.81 -17.50 -4.41
C THR A 169 5.02 -17.04 -3.61
N CYS A 170 4.83 -16.72 -2.32
CA CYS A 170 5.87 -16.21 -1.43
C CYS A 170 6.44 -17.30 -0.51
N HIS A 171 5.59 -18.23 -0.07
CA HIS A 171 5.92 -19.23 0.93
C HIS A 171 6.20 -20.60 0.32
N SER A 172 7.06 -21.37 0.99
CA SER A 172 7.28 -22.79 0.72
C SER A 172 7.21 -23.57 2.03
N VAL A 173 6.32 -24.55 2.09
CA VAL A 173 6.20 -25.40 3.28
C VAL A 173 7.19 -26.57 3.27
N HIS A 174 7.66 -26.99 2.10
CA HIS A 174 8.60 -28.09 1.95
C HIS A 174 10.07 -27.65 2.02
N ALA A 175 10.43 -26.59 1.32
CA ALA A 175 11.82 -26.14 1.20
C ALA A 175 11.94 -24.63 1.39
N PRO A 176 11.56 -24.09 2.55
CA PRO A 176 11.71 -22.66 2.82
C PRO A 176 13.18 -22.30 2.94
N LYS A 177 13.57 -21.16 2.40
CA LYS A 177 14.91 -20.57 2.60
C LYS A 177 14.96 -19.67 3.83
N SER A 178 13.81 -19.19 4.30
CA SER A 178 13.66 -18.47 5.55
C SER A 178 12.93 -19.34 6.56
N GLU A 179 13.63 -19.81 7.58
CA GLU A 179 13.05 -20.72 8.58
C GLU A 179 11.87 -20.09 9.31
N ARG A 180 12.02 -18.85 9.81
CA ARG A 180 10.99 -18.18 10.60
C ARG A 180 9.71 -17.89 9.82
N PHE A 181 9.86 -17.44 8.57
CA PHE A 181 8.72 -16.97 7.76
C PHE A 181 8.35 -17.93 6.63
N GLN A 182 9.05 -19.04 6.50
CA GLN A 182 8.82 -20.06 5.48
C GLN A 182 8.80 -19.49 4.06
N LEU A 183 9.65 -18.49 3.77
CA LEU A 183 9.74 -17.86 2.45
C LEU A 183 10.52 -18.72 1.46
N LYS A 184 10.20 -18.60 0.18
CA LYS A 184 10.96 -19.20 -0.93
C LYS A 184 12.34 -18.57 -1.13
N THR A 185 12.56 -17.37 -0.59
CA THR A 185 13.82 -16.64 -0.63
C THR A 185 14.41 -16.50 0.77
N ALA A 186 15.67 -16.13 0.86
CA ALA A 186 16.33 -15.98 2.15
C ALA A 186 15.78 -14.80 2.96
N THR A 187 15.35 -13.75 2.29
CA THR A 187 14.87 -12.51 2.92
C THR A 187 13.50 -12.08 2.40
N ALA A 188 12.79 -11.28 3.20
CA ALA A 188 11.55 -10.64 2.78
C ALA A 188 11.79 -9.66 1.64
N VAL A 189 12.93 -8.96 1.65
CA VAL A 189 13.29 -8.01 0.59
C VAL A 189 13.37 -8.73 -0.77
N GLU A 190 14.11 -9.84 -0.86
CA GLU A 190 14.21 -10.63 -2.09
C GLU A 190 12.84 -11.13 -2.57
N THR A 191 11.98 -11.55 -1.64
CA THR A 191 10.61 -11.99 -1.96
C THR A 191 9.82 -10.84 -2.62
N CYS A 192 9.80 -9.67 -1.99
CA CYS A 192 9.05 -8.52 -2.48
C CYS A 192 9.61 -7.97 -3.80
N GLU A 193 10.94 -7.89 -3.92
CA GLU A 193 11.63 -7.41 -5.13
C GLU A 193 11.36 -8.27 -6.37
N SER A 194 10.94 -9.50 -6.20
CA SER A 194 10.60 -10.37 -7.34
C SER A 194 9.51 -9.77 -8.22
N CYS A 195 8.56 -9.05 -7.64
CA CYS A 195 7.45 -8.38 -8.32
C CYS A 195 7.53 -6.85 -8.26
N HIS A 196 7.91 -6.26 -7.11
CA HIS A 196 7.97 -4.82 -6.87
C HIS A 196 9.29 -4.19 -7.36
N LYS A 197 9.55 -4.31 -8.68
CA LYS A 197 10.83 -3.89 -9.29
C LYS A 197 11.12 -2.39 -9.17
N GLN A 198 10.09 -1.53 -9.20
CA GLN A 198 10.27 -0.08 -9.09
C GLN A 198 10.76 0.31 -7.70
N GLU A 199 10.12 -0.21 -6.67
CA GLU A 199 10.48 0.03 -5.29
C GLU A 199 11.87 -0.55 -4.99
N ALA A 200 12.18 -1.73 -5.51
CA ALA A 200 13.50 -2.33 -5.43
C ALA A 200 14.59 -1.43 -6.01
N MET A 201 14.35 -0.83 -7.17
CA MET A 201 15.29 0.12 -7.77
C MET A 201 15.44 1.40 -6.94
N LYS A 202 14.36 1.89 -6.34
CA LYS A 202 14.41 3.09 -5.47
C LYS A 202 15.23 2.83 -4.21
N VAL A 203 15.02 1.71 -3.54
CA VAL A 203 15.78 1.32 -2.34
C VAL A 203 17.28 1.23 -2.62
N LYS A 204 17.69 0.86 -3.83
CA LYS A 204 19.11 0.80 -4.25
C LYS A 204 19.76 2.17 -4.48
N LYS A 205 18.96 3.24 -4.59
CA LYS A 205 19.46 4.62 -4.73
C LYS A 205 19.74 5.23 -3.35
N SER A 206 19.43 6.51 -3.15
CA SER A 206 19.39 7.11 -1.82
C SER A 206 18.13 6.64 -1.10
N GLY A 207 18.13 5.39 -0.67
CA GLY A 207 17.01 4.75 0.00
C GLY A 207 17.02 4.96 1.50
N HIS A 208 16.01 4.40 2.15
CA HIS A 208 15.92 4.40 3.60
C HIS A 208 17.07 3.56 4.17
N MET A 209 18.02 4.19 4.83
CA MET A 209 19.28 3.56 5.26
C MET A 209 19.10 2.24 6.02
N PRO A 210 18.18 2.14 7.02
CA PRO A 210 18.01 0.89 7.76
C PRO A 210 17.59 -0.31 6.90
N VAL A 211 16.92 -0.09 5.75
CA VAL A 211 16.59 -1.15 4.79
C VAL A 211 17.84 -1.66 4.09
N ARG A 212 18.73 -0.75 3.67
CA ARG A 212 19.99 -1.11 3.03
C ARG A 212 20.94 -1.85 3.97
N GLU A 213 20.88 -1.51 5.25
CA GLU A 213 21.68 -2.14 6.30
C GLU A 213 21.08 -3.47 6.80
N GLY A 214 19.92 -3.87 6.27
CA GLY A 214 19.22 -5.08 6.70
C GLY A 214 18.59 -5.00 8.09
N LYS A 215 18.50 -3.81 8.70
CA LYS A 215 17.85 -3.59 10.00
C LYS A 215 16.33 -3.46 9.88
N LEU A 216 15.87 -3.03 8.74
CA LEU A 216 14.45 -2.99 8.36
C LEU A 216 14.27 -3.75 7.04
N ASP A 217 13.04 -4.15 6.79
CA ASP A 217 12.61 -4.71 5.52
C ASP A 217 11.25 -4.12 5.09
N CYS A 218 10.75 -4.55 3.95
CA CYS A 218 9.47 -4.09 3.43
C CYS A 218 8.33 -4.31 4.45
N THR A 219 8.41 -5.43 5.19
CA THR A 219 7.41 -5.81 6.18
C THR A 219 7.52 -5.03 7.48
N SER A 220 8.54 -4.21 7.65
CA SER A 220 8.63 -3.30 8.80
C SER A 220 7.56 -2.20 8.74
N CYS A 221 7.20 -1.78 7.51
CA CYS A 221 6.16 -0.77 7.27
C CYS A 221 4.87 -1.36 6.70
N HIS A 222 4.96 -2.39 5.87
CA HIS A 222 3.83 -2.99 5.16
C HIS A 222 3.42 -4.35 5.73
N SER A 223 2.12 -4.65 5.71
CA SER A 223 1.57 -5.98 5.96
C SER A 223 1.25 -6.66 4.62
N PRO A 224 2.06 -7.62 4.15
CA PRO A 224 1.79 -8.30 2.88
C PRO A 224 0.50 -9.14 2.90
N HIS A 225 0.00 -9.46 4.09
CA HIS A 225 -1.24 -10.22 4.26
C HIS A 225 -2.49 -9.33 4.33
N GLY A 226 -2.32 -8.01 4.22
CA GLY A 226 -3.41 -7.04 4.30
C GLY A 226 -3.35 -6.19 5.57
N SER A 227 -4.03 -5.08 5.52
CA SER A 227 -4.36 -4.22 6.66
C SER A 227 -5.50 -3.29 6.25
N ASN A 228 -6.15 -2.69 7.22
CA ASN A 228 -7.20 -1.68 6.99
C ASN A 228 -6.61 -0.30 6.61
N ASN A 229 -5.28 -0.17 6.59
CA ASN A 229 -4.60 1.09 6.31
C ASN A 229 -4.28 1.24 4.83
N VAL A 230 -4.17 2.48 4.37
CA VAL A 230 -3.75 2.77 3.00
C VAL A 230 -2.43 2.08 2.67
N ARG A 231 -2.33 1.53 1.46
CA ARG A 231 -1.14 0.83 0.96
C ARG A 231 -0.64 -0.31 1.87
N MET A 232 -1.56 -0.92 2.60
CA MET A 232 -1.27 -2.01 3.54
C MET A 232 -0.22 -1.63 4.59
N LEU A 233 -0.21 -0.39 5.07
CA LEU A 233 0.66 0.01 6.18
C LEU A 233 0.25 -0.71 7.47
N LYS A 234 1.24 -1.16 8.24
CA LYS A 234 0.99 -1.89 9.51
C LYS A 234 0.49 -1.00 10.64
N VAL A 235 0.97 0.22 10.68
CA VAL A 235 0.81 1.13 11.81
C VAL A 235 0.16 2.42 11.35
N GLY A 236 -0.72 2.95 12.19
CA GLY A 236 -1.34 4.25 12.02
C GLY A 236 -2.48 4.25 11.01
N ASN A 237 -3.37 5.25 11.18
CA ASN A 237 -4.49 5.49 10.27
C ASN A 237 -4.10 6.41 9.11
N SER A 238 -2.86 6.88 9.10
CA SER A 238 -2.30 7.75 8.06
C SER A 238 -0.84 7.43 7.79
N ILE A 239 -0.35 7.91 6.63
CA ILE A 239 1.06 7.80 6.28
C ILE A 239 1.95 8.48 7.33
N ASN A 240 1.53 9.63 7.83
CA ASN A 240 2.27 10.39 8.83
C ASN A 240 2.43 9.61 10.15
N GLU A 241 1.39 8.91 10.59
CA GLU A 241 1.47 8.08 11.78
C GLU A 241 2.43 6.90 11.59
N ALA A 242 2.42 6.29 10.42
CA ALA A 242 3.38 5.24 10.09
C ALA A 242 4.83 5.74 10.16
N CYS A 243 5.10 6.93 9.62
CA CYS A 243 6.42 7.55 9.70
C CYS A 243 6.79 7.94 11.13
N ALA A 244 5.85 8.53 11.86
CA ALA A 244 6.05 9.03 13.23
C ALA A 244 6.24 7.90 14.26
N SER A 245 5.93 6.66 13.92
CA SER A 245 6.22 5.51 14.80
C SER A 245 7.72 5.36 15.08
N CYS A 246 8.57 5.84 14.16
CA CYS A 246 10.04 5.87 14.31
C CYS A 246 10.56 7.32 14.37
N HIS A 247 9.93 8.26 13.65
CA HIS A 247 10.30 9.66 13.56
C HIS A 247 9.40 10.54 14.44
N ALA A 248 9.25 10.15 15.71
CA ALA A 248 8.39 10.86 16.68
C ALA A 248 8.72 12.35 16.81
N GLU A 249 9.98 12.71 16.65
CA GLU A 249 10.46 14.11 16.73
C GLU A 249 9.96 14.99 15.57
N LYS A 250 9.41 14.39 14.49
CA LYS A 250 8.82 15.14 13.38
C LYS A 250 7.30 15.26 13.47
N ARG A 251 6.69 14.60 14.46
CA ARG A 251 5.24 14.59 14.64
C ARG A 251 4.69 15.91 15.19
N GLY A 252 5.45 16.57 16.05
CA GLY A 252 4.93 17.67 16.84
C GLY A 252 4.16 17.19 18.08
N PRO A 253 3.25 18.00 18.66
CA PRO A 253 2.84 19.31 18.14
C PRO A 253 3.96 20.37 18.22
N PHE A 254 3.98 21.25 17.22
CA PHE A 254 4.88 22.39 17.22
C PHE A 254 4.09 23.68 17.43
N LEU A 255 4.72 24.67 18.06
CA LEU A 255 4.13 26.00 18.19
C LEU A 255 3.88 26.63 16.81
N TRP A 256 4.79 26.36 15.89
CA TRP A 256 4.72 26.81 14.50
C TRP A 256 4.80 25.57 13.60
N GLU A 257 3.66 25.14 13.08
CA GLU A 257 3.56 23.96 12.21
C GLU A 257 3.72 24.35 10.74
N HIS A 258 4.45 23.54 9.98
CA HIS A 258 4.48 23.64 8.54
C HIS A 258 3.37 22.75 7.96
N ALA A 259 2.41 23.37 7.30
CA ALA A 259 1.20 22.68 6.81
C ALA A 259 1.53 21.42 5.99
N ALA A 260 2.47 21.50 5.05
CA ALA A 260 2.87 20.38 4.22
C ALA A 260 3.42 19.19 5.03
N GLY A 261 4.19 19.47 6.10
CA GLY A 261 4.71 18.43 7.01
C GLY A 261 3.62 17.78 7.84
N ARG A 262 2.64 18.57 8.28
CA ARG A 262 1.48 18.08 9.02
C ARG A 262 0.54 17.23 8.15
N GLU A 263 0.34 17.63 6.91
CA GLU A 263 -0.60 16.96 6.02
C GLU A 263 -0.07 15.60 5.51
N ASN A 264 1.13 15.57 4.93
CA ASN A 264 1.64 14.33 4.35
C ASN A 264 3.17 14.35 4.15
N CYS A 265 3.87 13.49 4.85
CA CYS A 265 5.32 13.32 4.72
C CYS A 265 5.77 13.01 3.29
N VAL A 266 4.99 12.23 2.53
CA VAL A 266 5.35 11.83 1.16
C VAL A 266 5.15 12.93 0.13
N SER A 267 4.60 14.09 0.50
CA SER A 267 4.62 15.27 -0.35
C SER A 267 6.04 15.76 -0.62
N CYS A 268 6.95 15.50 0.30
CA CYS A 268 8.35 15.90 0.23
C CYS A 268 9.31 14.71 0.13
N HIS A 269 8.98 13.57 0.72
CA HIS A 269 9.86 12.41 0.81
C HIS A 269 9.31 11.21 0.04
N ASP A 270 10.19 10.44 -0.62
CA ASP A 270 9.87 9.09 -1.10
C ASP A 270 10.53 8.07 -0.15
N PRO A 271 9.73 7.36 0.67
CA PRO A 271 10.27 6.45 1.69
C PRO A 271 11.02 5.26 1.11
N HIS A 272 10.80 4.93 -0.16
CA HIS A 272 11.53 3.87 -0.83
C HIS A 272 12.88 4.33 -1.37
N GLY A 273 13.07 5.63 -1.56
CA GLY A 273 14.32 6.22 -2.02
C GLY A 273 14.20 7.09 -3.25
N SER A 274 15.14 8.00 -3.40
CA SER A 274 15.22 8.92 -4.54
C SER A 274 16.65 9.18 -4.96
N ASN A 275 16.83 10.01 -5.98
CA ASN A 275 18.16 10.49 -6.38
C ASN A 275 18.61 11.74 -5.62
N ASN A 276 17.81 12.22 -4.66
CA ASN A 276 18.07 13.42 -3.90
C ASN A 276 18.37 13.08 -2.45
N ASP A 277 19.17 13.89 -1.79
CA ASP A 277 19.48 13.74 -0.38
C ASP A 277 18.21 13.67 0.47
N ARG A 278 18.27 12.92 1.57
CA ARG A 278 17.14 12.73 2.50
C ARG A 278 15.87 12.20 1.83
N MET A 279 16.04 11.46 0.72
CA MET A 279 14.94 10.87 -0.05
C MET A 279 13.92 11.90 -0.55
N LEU A 280 14.35 13.13 -0.83
CA LEU A 280 13.43 14.16 -1.34
C LEU A 280 12.95 13.81 -2.75
N VAL A 281 11.66 14.04 -3.02
CA VAL A 281 11.05 13.80 -4.35
C VAL A 281 11.56 14.78 -5.41
N ALA A 282 12.17 15.90 -4.99
CA ALA A 282 12.88 16.86 -5.83
C ALA A 282 13.99 17.52 -5.00
N LYS A 283 14.98 18.15 -5.66
CA LYS A 283 16.00 18.95 -4.97
C LYS A 283 15.35 20.07 -4.14
N ALA A 284 15.92 20.36 -2.98
CA ALA A 284 15.33 21.28 -2.00
C ALA A 284 14.85 22.63 -2.57
N PRO A 285 15.59 23.40 -3.37
CA PRO A 285 15.06 24.64 -3.92
C PRO A 285 13.80 24.44 -4.75
N MET A 286 13.81 23.48 -5.68
CA MET A 286 12.66 23.20 -6.54
C MET A 286 11.49 22.59 -5.76
N LEU A 287 11.76 21.78 -4.76
CA LEU A 287 10.74 21.21 -3.90
C LEU A 287 9.94 22.30 -3.19
N CYS A 288 10.65 23.27 -2.60
CA CYS A 288 10.03 24.39 -1.90
C CYS A 288 9.23 25.28 -2.84
N GLN A 289 9.77 25.52 -4.05
CA GLN A 289 9.17 26.39 -5.07
C GLN A 289 7.87 25.81 -5.68
N ARG A 290 7.53 24.55 -5.43
CA ARG A 290 6.22 24.00 -5.83
C ARG A 290 5.06 24.70 -5.14
N CYS A 291 5.29 25.24 -3.93
CA CYS A 291 4.29 25.93 -3.13
C CYS A 291 4.67 27.38 -2.87
N HIS A 292 5.96 27.67 -2.70
CA HIS A 292 6.49 29.01 -2.39
C HIS A 292 6.91 29.75 -3.68
N VAL A 293 5.95 29.97 -4.58
CA VAL A 293 6.20 30.60 -5.90
C VAL A 293 6.49 32.10 -5.80
N SER A 294 5.94 32.75 -4.78
CA SER A 294 6.08 34.20 -4.55
C SER A 294 6.63 34.46 -3.15
N SER A 295 7.81 33.91 -2.88
CA SER A 295 8.49 34.25 -1.64
C SER A 295 8.98 35.71 -1.67
N ARG A 296 9.01 36.35 -0.51
CA ARG A 296 9.57 37.71 -0.36
C ARG A 296 11.10 37.77 -0.58
N HIS A 297 11.74 36.60 -0.69
CA HIS A 297 13.10 36.49 -1.18
C HIS A 297 13.05 36.49 -2.72
N PRO A 298 13.98 37.17 -3.39
CA PRO A 298 14.14 37.02 -4.82
C PRO A 298 14.65 35.60 -5.11
N ALA A 299 13.71 34.67 -5.23
CA ALA A 299 14.03 33.24 -5.41
C ALA A 299 14.32 32.89 -6.88
N THR A 300 13.97 33.76 -7.82
CA THR A 300 13.88 33.33 -9.22
C THR A 300 14.59 34.20 -10.24
N MET A 301 14.79 35.46 -10.01
CA MET A 301 15.55 36.31 -10.93
C MET A 301 16.29 37.42 -10.18
N TYR A 302 17.59 37.35 -10.30
CA TYR A 302 18.47 38.43 -9.85
C TYR A 302 18.87 39.22 -11.10
N ASP A 303 18.53 40.49 -11.14
CA ASP A 303 19.23 41.36 -12.06
C ASP A 303 20.64 41.71 -11.52
N ALA A 304 21.52 42.06 -12.42
CA ALA A 304 22.90 42.33 -12.05
C ALA A 304 23.04 43.46 -11.01
N ALA A 305 22.08 44.40 -10.96
CA ALA A 305 22.05 45.48 -10.03
C ALA A 305 21.66 45.04 -8.60
N GLN A 306 20.80 44.06 -8.49
CA GLN A 306 20.39 43.50 -7.19
C GLN A 306 21.44 42.57 -6.60
N VAL A 307 22.24 41.91 -7.45
CA VAL A 307 23.34 41.05 -7.01
C VAL A 307 24.57 41.86 -6.60
N ALA A 308 24.74 43.04 -7.12
CA ALA A 308 25.91 43.91 -6.81
C ALA A 308 25.99 44.36 -5.35
N SER A 309 24.90 44.42 -4.60
CA SER A 309 24.93 44.63 -3.16
C SER A 309 25.28 43.37 -2.34
N GLY A 310 25.60 42.30 -2.99
CA GLY A 310 26.57 41.34 -2.54
C GLY A 310 26.13 40.35 -1.51
N SER A 311 24.95 39.96 -1.46
CA SER A 311 24.71 38.81 -0.59
C SER A 311 24.74 37.49 -1.40
N ASN A 312 25.95 37.02 -1.69
CA ASN A 312 26.17 35.61 -2.06
C ASN A 312 25.58 34.62 -1.02
N ARG A 313 25.02 35.11 0.08
CA ARG A 313 24.31 34.34 1.11
C ARG A 313 22.90 33.93 0.66
N VAL A 314 22.31 34.61 -0.32
CA VAL A 314 20.94 34.35 -0.78
C VAL A 314 20.94 33.64 -2.13
N VAL A 315 21.93 33.91 -2.98
CA VAL A 315 22.00 33.34 -4.32
C VAL A 315 22.56 31.91 -4.31
N GLY A 316 21.89 31.00 -5.00
CA GLY A 316 22.36 29.64 -5.22
C GLY A 316 22.38 28.73 -3.97
N ARG A 317 21.79 29.14 -2.87
CA ARG A 317 21.72 28.34 -1.66
C ARG A 317 20.39 27.62 -1.53
N ALA A 318 20.42 26.44 -0.87
CA ALA A 318 19.20 25.73 -0.54
C ALA A 318 18.43 26.48 0.56
N CYS A 319 17.11 26.55 0.43
CA CYS A 319 16.23 27.22 1.40
C CYS A 319 16.48 26.74 2.84
N VAL A 320 16.78 25.45 2.99
CA VAL A 320 17.06 24.80 4.29
C VAL A 320 18.35 25.27 4.98
N ASN A 321 19.21 26.03 4.30
CA ASN A 321 20.38 26.62 4.96
C ASN A 321 20.00 27.73 5.94
N CYS A 322 18.84 28.35 5.73
CA CYS A 322 18.28 29.36 6.62
C CYS A 322 17.02 28.84 7.31
N HIS A 323 16.13 28.18 6.57
CA HIS A 323 14.89 27.61 7.08
C HIS A 323 15.11 26.13 7.50
N ALA A 324 15.82 25.92 8.59
CA ALA A 324 16.27 24.60 9.02
C ALA A 324 15.14 23.75 9.65
N GLN A 325 14.12 24.39 10.22
CA GLN A 325 13.06 23.73 10.99
C GLN A 325 11.76 23.56 10.19
N ILE A 326 11.89 23.11 8.94
CA ILE A 326 10.76 23.00 8.00
C ILE A 326 9.67 22.00 8.42
N HIS A 327 9.93 21.09 9.34
CA HIS A 327 8.91 20.18 9.86
C HIS A 327 8.03 20.83 10.93
N GLY A 328 8.49 21.95 11.50
CA GLY A 328 7.85 22.69 12.57
C GLY A 328 8.87 23.20 13.57
N SER A 329 8.52 24.24 14.32
CA SER A 329 9.41 24.89 15.29
C SER A 329 8.67 25.28 16.55
N ASN A 330 9.32 25.12 17.68
CA ASN A 330 8.90 25.68 18.97
C ASN A 330 9.67 26.91 19.35
N HIS A 331 10.51 27.44 18.46
CA HIS A 331 11.34 28.61 18.72
C HIS A 331 10.54 29.90 18.56
N PRO A 332 10.75 30.92 19.44
CA PRO A 332 10.03 32.20 19.39
C PRO A 332 10.31 33.05 18.15
N ALA A 333 11.27 32.67 17.30
CA ALA A 333 11.49 33.30 15.98
C ALA A 333 10.29 33.21 15.02
N GLY A 334 9.28 32.41 15.36
CA GLY A 334 8.02 32.37 14.63
C GLY A 334 7.99 31.40 13.45
N ALA A 335 6.97 31.54 12.61
CA ALA A 335 6.65 30.64 11.49
C ALA A 335 7.66 30.70 10.32
N GLN A 336 8.77 31.37 10.46
CA GLN A 336 9.82 31.40 9.43
C GLN A 336 10.74 30.18 9.47
N PHE A 337 10.59 29.32 10.48
CA PHE A 337 11.32 28.05 10.62
C PHE A 337 12.85 28.17 10.56
N LEU A 338 13.39 29.28 11.06
CA LEU A 338 14.84 29.57 11.03
C LEU A 338 15.63 28.72 12.04
N ARG A 339 15.02 28.30 13.13
CA ARG A 339 15.60 27.50 14.21
C ARG A 339 14.58 26.56 14.81
#